data_f28f2c247e0d0b6d116d60dc91e70419
#
_entry.id   f28f2c247e0d0b6d116d60dc91e70419
#
_cell.length_a   1.000
_cell.length_b   1.000
_cell.length_c   1.000
_cell.angle_alpha   90.00
_cell.angle_beta   90.00
_cell.angle_gamma   90.00
#
_symmetry.space_group_name_H-M   'P 1'
#
loop_
_entity.id
_entity.type
_entity.pdbx_description
1 polymer ?
#
loop_
_entity_poly.entity_id
_entity_poly.type
_entity_poly.pdbx_seq_one_letter_code
_entity_poly.pdbx_strand_id
1 'polypeptide(L)'
;MARKLEIIEQETVYEGYYDLRDVTFRHSLFSGDLSRPIKRLVLDIGEIAAGLIVNRKKQRVVLIEQFRLPATLRDDGWLVEVVAGRVDPGETVEQAFRRETLEEAGYEVNNIQQIHRFYPAAGTLVEHMTLFCAEAGEQVNPGGGSDADEDIRVLDWSFETFFGAIDDGKIVDGKTIIAGQWLRQNLT
;
A
#
# COMPACT_ATOMS: atom_id res chain seq x y z
N MET A 1 -0.70 -16.16 -29.22
CA MET A 1 -2.02 -16.73 -28.90
C MET A 1 -2.65 -15.94 -27.77
N ALA A 2 -3.97 -15.74 -27.78
CA ALA A 2 -4.67 -15.11 -26.67
C ALA A 2 -4.60 -16.03 -25.44
N ARG A 3 -4.22 -15.48 -24.28
CA ARG A 3 -4.21 -16.21 -23.00
C ARG A 3 -5.65 -16.44 -22.54
N LYS A 4 -5.96 -17.63 -22.08
CA LYS A 4 -7.28 -18.00 -21.57
C LYS A 4 -7.21 -18.24 -20.07
N LEU A 5 -8.25 -17.82 -19.36
CA LEU A 5 -8.56 -18.16 -17.98
C LEU A 5 -9.96 -18.79 -17.98
N GLU A 6 -10.10 -19.93 -17.32
CA GLU A 6 -11.36 -20.65 -17.13
C GLU A 6 -11.56 -20.87 -15.63
N ILE A 7 -12.56 -20.18 -15.06
CA ILE A 7 -12.99 -20.41 -13.68
C ILE A 7 -13.94 -21.59 -13.69
N ILE A 8 -13.59 -22.66 -12.98
CA ILE A 8 -14.37 -23.90 -12.87
C ILE A 8 -15.36 -23.78 -11.71
N GLU A 9 -14.88 -23.28 -10.58
CA GLU A 9 -15.65 -23.13 -9.36
C GLU A 9 -15.09 -21.97 -8.53
N GLN A 10 -15.98 -21.24 -7.87
CA GLN A 10 -15.60 -20.18 -6.94
C GLN A 10 -16.60 -20.16 -5.80
N GLU A 11 -16.09 -20.16 -4.56
CA GLU A 11 -16.88 -20.08 -3.34
C GLU A 11 -16.26 -19.05 -2.40
N THR A 12 -17.10 -18.18 -1.78
CA THR A 12 -16.67 -17.33 -0.69
C THR A 12 -16.67 -18.18 0.59
N VAL A 13 -15.48 -18.44 1.14
CA VAL A 13 -15.30 -19.27 2.35
C VAL A 13 -15.26 -18.44 3.63
N TYR A 14 -15.05 -17.16 3.52
CA TYR A 14 -15.18 -16.18 4.60
C TYR A 14 -15.60 -14.83 4.01
N GLU A 15 -16.57 -14.18 4.66
CA GLU A 15 -17.04 -12.83 4.33
C GLU A 15 -16.92 -11.95 5.58
N GLY A 16 -16.24 -10.81 5.47
CA GLY A 16 -15.96 -9.92 6.61
C GLY A 16 -15.33 -8.62 6.14
N TYR A 17 -14.41 -8.07 6.94
CA TYR A 17 -13.64 -6.89 6.53
C TYR A 17 -12.88 -7.14 5.21
N TYR A 18 -12.43 -8.37 5.00
CA TYR A 18 -11.90 -8.88 3.74
C TYR A 18 -12.65 -10.15 3.34
N ASP A 19 -12.83 -10.36 2.05
CA ASP A 19 -13.42 -11.58 1.53
C ASP A 19 -12.34 -12.61 1.19
N LEU A 20 -12.51 -13.84 1.68
CA LEU A 20 -11.67 -14.97 1.30
C LEU A 20 -12.44 -15.88 0.35
N ARG A 21 -11.89 -16.11 -0.84
CA ARG A 21 -12.50 -16.95 -1.87
C ARG A 21 -11.63 -18.18 -2.13
N ASP A 22 -12.29 -19.32 -2.29
CA ASP A 22 -11.69 -20.56 -2.81
C ASP A 22 -12.01 -20.66 -4.29
N VAL A 23 -10.98 -20.68 -5.14
CA VAL A 23 -11.15 -20.61 -6.59
C VAL A 23 -10.46 -21.80 -7.26
N THR A 24 -11.21 -22.60 -8.01
CA THR A 24 -10.69 -23.64 -8.89
C THR A 24 -10.72 -23.14 -10.34
N PHE A 25 -9.58 -23.15 -11.00
CA PHE A 25 -9.41 -22.59 -12.34
C PHE A 25 -8.41 -23.35 -13.21
N ARG A 26 -8.40 -23.02 -14.51
CA ARG A 26 -7.35 -23.39 -15.48
C ARG A 26 -6.87 -22.14 -16.20
N HIS A 27 -5.63 -22.14 -16.61
CA HIS A 27 -5.07 -21.07 -17.43
C HIS A 27 -4.23 -21.63 -18.58
N SER A 28 -3.98 -20.83 -19.62
CA SER A 28 -3.08 -21.20 -20.70
C SER A 28 -1.67 -21.41 -20.20
N LEU A 29 -1.06 -22.51 -20.56
CA LEU A 29 0.36 -22.80 -20.39
C LEU A 29 1.18 -22.15 -21.51
N PHE A 30 2.48 -22.01 -21.31
CA PHE A 30 3.39 -21.54 -22.36
C PHE A 30 3.50 -22.51 -23.54
N SER A 31 3.15 -23.79 -23.35
CA SER A 31 3.00 -24.78 -24.42
C SER A 31 1.83 -24.51 -25.36
N GLY A 32 0.85 -23.69 -24.95
CA GLY A 32 -0.39 -23.45 -25.67
C GLY A 32 -1.59 -24.27 -25.15
N ASP A 33 -1.34 -25.28 -24.32
CA ASP A 33 -2.39 -26.08 -23.68
C ASP A 33 -3.04 -25.36 -22.51
N LEU A 34 -4.15 -25.92 -21.98
CA LEU A 34 -4.70 -25.53 -20.69
C LEU A 34 -4.02 -26.32 -19.57
N SER A 35 -3.82 -25.68 -18.44
CA SER A 35 -3.36 -26.35 -17.22
C SER A 35 -4.36 -27.42 -16.75
N ARG A 36 -3.91 -28.35 -15.89
CA ARG A 36 -4.85 -29.10 -15.04
C ARG A 36 -5.62 -28.12 -14.13
N PRO A 37 -6.77 -28.54 -13.55
CA PRO A 37 -7.44 -27.74 -12.53
C PRO A 37 -6.49 -27.40 -11.38
N ILE A 38 -6.47 -26.12 -10.99
CA ILE A 38 -5.64 -25.58 -9.91
C ILE A 38 -6.58 -24.90 -8.92
N LYS A 39 -6.40 -25.19 -7.64
CA LYS A 39 -7.18 -24.60 -6.55
C LYS A 39 -6.34 -23.59 -5.76
N ARG A 40 -6.88 -22.40 -5.49
CA ARG A 40 -6.22 -21.35 -4.73
C ARG A 40 -7.20 -20.59 -3.83
N LEU A 41 -6.70 -20.22 -2.65
CA LEU A 41 -7.34 -19.21 -1.84
C LEU A 41 -6.91 -17.83 -2.34
N VAL A 42 -7.88 -16.94 -2.43
CA VAL A 42 -7.71 -15.56 -2.91
C VAL A 42 -8.32 -14.62 -1.89
N LEU A 43 -7.53 -13.72 -1.34
CA LEU A 43 -7.99 -12.69 -0.40
C LEU A 43 -8.25 -11.40 -1.19
N ASP A 44 -9.50 -10.90 -1.13
CA ASP A 44 -9.90 -9.67 -1.80
C ASP A 44 -9.96 -8.54 -0.76
N ILE A 45 -9.04 -7.59 -0.88
CA ILE A 45 -8.92 -6.42 0.01
C ILE A 45 -9.20 -5.10 -0.72
N GLY A 46 -9.49 -5.17 -2.02
CA GLY A 46 -9.81 -4.02 -2.84
C GLY A 46 -8.61 -3.24 -3.37
N GLU A 47 -8.82 -1.99 -3.73
CA GLU A 47 -7.79 -1.08 -4.21
C GLU A 47 -7.25 -0.23 -3.06
N ILE A 48 -5.93 -0.03 -3.04
CA ILE A 48 -5.24 0.74 -2.00
C ILE A 48 -4.59 1.98 -2.64
N ALA A 49 -4.80 3.12 -2.00
CA ALA A 49 -4.08 4.36 -2.26
C ALA A 49 -2.99 4.54 -1.19
N ALA A 50 -1.75 4.72 -1.60
CA ALA A 50 -0.63 4.95 -0.69
C ALA A 50 0.25 6.09 -1.22
N GLY A 51 1.05 6.73 -0.34
CA GLY A 51 1.98 7.73 -0.85
C GLY A 51 2.88 8.37 0.17
N LEU A 52 4.00 8.88 -0.35
CA LEU A 52 5.02 9.58 0.39
C LEU A 52 4.73 11.08 0.36
N ILE A 53 4.67 11.68 1.53
CA ILE A 53 4.50 13.12 1.72
C ILE A 53 5.90 13.73 1.87
N VAL A 54 6.27 14.68 1.02
CA VAL A 54 7.61 15.27 0.99
C VAL A 54 7.57 16.79 1.20
N ASN A 55 8.52 17.30 1.93
CA ASN A 55 8.85 18.72 1.97
C ASN A 55 10.25 18.91 1.36
N ARG A 56 10.30 19.11 0.05
CA ARG A 56 11.57 19.23 -0.69
C ARG A 56 12.42 20.40 -0.21
N LYS A 57 11.79 21.54 0.15
CA LYS A 57 12.50 22.73 0.64
C LYS A 57 13.23 22.47 1.94
N LYS A 58 12.62 21.70 2.84
CA LYS A 58 13.21 21.34 4.15
C LYS A 58 13.98 20.01 4.10
N GLN A 59 13.98 19.30 2.96
CA GLN A 59 14.54 17.95 2.81
C GLN A 59 13.99 16.98 3.87
N ARG A 60 12.66 16.92 4.00
CA ARG A 60 11.98 16.10 4.98
C ARG A 60 10.85 15.28 4.33
N VAL A 61 10.55 14.15 4.95
CA VAL A 61 9.41 13.30 4.64
C VAL A 61 8.53 13.14 5.86
N VAL A 62 7.22 13.04 5.64
CA VAL A 62 6.26 12.65 6.67
C VAL A 62 5.93 11.17 6.46
N LEU A 63 6.09 10.40 7.52
CA LEU A 63 5.83 8.96 7.60
C LEU A 63 4.88 8.70 8.76
N ILE A 64 4.38 7.50 8.85
CA ILE A 64 3.61 7.01 9.98
C ILE A 64 4.28 5.79 10.58
N GLU A 65 4.05 5.55 11.86
CA GLU A 65 4.39 4.31 12.53
C GLU A 65 3.13 3.74 13.17
N GLN A 66 2.83 2.48 12.89
CA GLN A 66 1.65 1.81 13.39
C GLN A 66 1.87 0.32 13.62
N PHE A 67 0.99 -0.27 14.42
CA PHE A 67 1.02 -1.70 14.72
C PHE A 67 0.37 -2.53 13.60
N ARG A 68 1.08 -3.56 13.13
CA ARG A 68 0.62 -4.50 12.12
C ARG A 68 0.67 -5.92 12.67
N LEU A 69 -0.49 -6.44 13.09
CA LEU A 69 -0.58 -7.81 13.66
C LEU A 69 0.13 -8.89 12.84
N PRO A 70 0.03 -8.96 11.50
CA PRO A 70 0.75 -9.98 10.74
C PRO A 70 2.27 -9.91 10.86
N ALA A 71 2.83 -8.72 11.07
CA ALA A 71 4.27 -8.54 11.23
C ALA A 71 4.79 -9.14 12.55
N THR A 72 3.95 -9.29 13.59
CA THR A 72 4.34 -9.89 14.87
C THR A 72 4.77 -11.35 14.78
N LEU A 73 4.44 -12.02 13.67
CA LEU A 73 4.89 -13.40 13.42
C LEU A 73 6.38 -13.48 13.04
N ARG A 74 7.03 -12.35 12.79
CA ARG A 74 8.42 -12.26 12.37
C ARG A 74 9.21 -11.18 13.11
N ASP A 75 8.55 -10.07 13.48
CA ASP A 75 9.12 -8.86 14.08
C ASP A 75 8.29 -8.44 15.31
N ASP A 76 8.48 -7.22 15.82
CA ASP A 76 7.73 -6.67 16.95
C ASP A 76 6.34 -6.11 16.59
N GLY A 77 6.05 -6.05 15.29
CA GLY A 77 4.76 -5.59 14.75
C GLY A 77 4.66 -4.10 14.50
N TRP A 78 5.60 -3.27 14.95
CA TRP A 78 5.59 -1.83 14.70
C TRP A 78 6.35 -1.50 13.41
N LEU A 79 5.65 -0.94 12.43
CA LEU A 79 6.23 -0.62 11.13
C LEU A 79 6.21 0.88 10.86
N VAL A 80 7.32 1.38 10.30
CA VAL A 80 7.39 2.72 9.71
C VAL A 80 6.98 2.64 8.25
N GLU A 81 5.93 3.38 7.90
CA GLU A 81 5.26 3.28 6.61
C GLU A 81 4.99 4.66 6.00
N VAL A 82 4.78 4.71 4.68
CA VAL A 82 4.06 5.81 4.04
C VAL A 82 2.57 5.68 4.35
N VAL A 83 1.83 6.79 4.34
CA VAL A 83 0.37 6.82 4.48
C VAL A 83 -0.28 5.87 3.46
N ALA A 84 -1.27 5.11 3.88
CA ALA A 84 -1.98 4.19 2.99
C ALA A 84 -3.34 3.76 3.55
N GLY A 85 -4.37 3.78 2.69
CA GLY A 85 -5.67 3.24 3.02
C GLY A 85 -6.46 2.74 1.83
N ARG A 86 -7.61 2.15 2.11
CA ARG A 86 -8.51 1.61 1.09
C ARG A 86 -9.21 2.73 0.34
N VAL A 87 -9.45 2.46 -0.94
CA VAL A 87 -10.32 3.32 -1.76
C VAL A 87 -11.77 2.96 -1.47
N ASP A 88 -12.52 3.91 -0.95
CA ASP A 88 -13.93 3.72 -0.64
C ASP A 88 -14.81 3.70 -1.90
N PRO A 89 -16.00 3.07 -1.84
CA PRO A 89 -16.93 3.08 -2.95
C PRO A 89 -17.28 4.51 -3.40
N GLY A 90 -16.96 4.82 -4.65
CA GLY A 90 -17.22 6.13 -5.26
C GLY A 90 -16.06 7.12 -5.16
N GLU A 91 -14.98 6.79 -4.42
CA GLU A 91 -13.76 7.59 -4.44
C GLU A 91 -12.88 7.26 -5.66
N THR A 92 -12.11 8.23 -6.10
CA THR A 92 -10.92 7.99 -6.91
C THR A 92 -9.73 7.66 -6.01
N VAL A 93 -8.72 6.97 -6.53
CA VAL A 93 -7.50 6.65 -5.77
C VAL A 93 -6.77 7.90 -5.25
N GLU A 94 -6.85 9.03 -5.95
CA GLU A 94 -6.28 10.30 -5.48
C GLU A 94 -7.10 10.89 -4.32
N GLN A 95 -8.43 10.79 -4.37
CA GLN A 95 -9.31 11.26 -3.28
C GLN A 95 -9.05 10.44 -2.00
N ALA A 96 -8.95 9.12 -2.12
CA ALA A 96 -8.60 8.25 -1.02
C ALA A 96 -7.22 8.63 -0.42
N PHE A 97 -6.20 8.83 -1.26
CA PHE A 97 -4.88 9.26 -0.77
C PHE A 97 -4.94 10.60 -0.02
N ARG A 98 -5.73 11.58 -0.48
CA ARG A 98 -5.90 12.87 0.22
C ARG A 98 -6.58 12.69 1.57
N ARG A 99 -7.64 11.88 1.63
CA ARG A 99 -8.38 11.58 2.85
C ARG A 99 -7.48 10.90 3.86
N GLU A 100 -6.81 9.81 3.48
CA GLU A 100 -5.89 9.06 4.35
C GLU A 100 -4.73 9.93 4.85
N THR A 101 -4.17 10.79 3.99
CA THR A 101 -3.11 11.73 4.39
C THR A 101 -3.57 12.68 5.48
N LEU A 102 -4.82 13.13 5.41
CA LEU A 102 -5.40 14.03 6.41
C LEU A 102 -5.71 13.27 7.71
N GLU A 103 -6.24 12.06 7.62
CA GLU A 103 -6.64 11.23 8.77
C GLU A 103 -5.42 10.68 9.52
N GLU A 104 -4.50 10.04 8.82
CA GLU A 104 -3.33 9.38 9.42
C GLU A 104 -2.21 10.36 9.79
N ALA A 105 -1.90 11.32 8.91
CA ALA A 105 -0.76 12.21 9.09
C ALA A 105 -1.13 13.66 9.46
N GLY A 106 -2.38 14.07 9.27
CA GLY A 106 -2.86 15.43 9.57
C GLY A 106 -2.44 16.49 8.57
N TYR A 107 -1.98 16.10 7.37
CA TYR A 107 -1.49 17.03 6.35
C TYR A 107 -2.45 17.16 5.17
N GLU A 108 -2.64 18.40 4.71
CA GLU A 108 -3.05 18.62 3.33
C GLU A 108 -1.87 18.34 2.39
N VAL A 109 -2.15 17.91 1.16
CA VAL A 109 -1.11 17.64 0.16
C VAL A 109 -1.39 18.33 -1.16
N ASN A 110 -0.30 18.74 -1.81
CA ASN A 110 -0.30 19.41 -3.11
C ASN A 110 0.58 18.65 -4.11
N ASN A 111 0.49 19.01 -5.38
CA ASN A 111 1.35 18.46 -6.44
C ASN A 111 1.44 16.93 -6.41
N ILE A 112 0.28 16.26 -6.26
CA ILE A 112 0.20 14.80 -6.20
C ILE A 112 0.62 14.22 -7.54
N GLN A 113 1.59 13.34 -7.51
CA GLN A 113 2.09 12.60 -8.66
C GLN A 113 1.93 11.10 -8.39
N GLN A 114 1.21 10.39 -9.25
CA GLN A 114 1.26 8.93 -9.24
C GLN A 114 2.65 8.48 -9.71
N ILE A 115 3.32 7.68 -8.89
CA ILE A 115 4.68 7.22 -9.17
C ILE A 115 4.73 5.75 -9.60
N HIS A 116 3.89 4.91 -9.01
CA HIS A 116 3.78 3.48 -9.37
C HIS A 116 2.35 2.97 -9.23
N ARG A 117 2.08 1.86 -9.89
CA ARG A 117 0.94 0.97 -9.61
C ARG A 117 1.42 -0.46 -9.70
N PHE A 118 1.17 -1.27 -8.67
CA PHE A 118 1.71 -2.60 -8.57
C PHE A 118 0.83 -3.54 -7.73
N TYR A 119 1.11 -4.82 -7.81
CA TYR A 119 0.54 -5.86 -6.94
C TYR A 119 1.52 -6.14 -5.80
N PRO A 120 1.19 -5.88 -4.53
CA PRO A 120 2.09 -6.16 -3.41
C PRO A 120 2.29 -7.67 -3.18
N ALA A 121 1.26 -8.49 -3.40
CA ALA A 121 1.31 -9.94 -3.23
C ALA A 121 0.43 -10.68 -4.24
N ALA A 122 0.75 -10.55 -5.54
CA ALA A 122 -0.04 -11.09 -6.66
C ALA A 122 -0.32 -12.61 -6.61
N GLY A 123 0.36 -13.37 -5.76
CA GLY A 123 0.13 -14.80 -5.57
C GLY A 123 -1.06 -15.13 -4.67
N THR A 124 -1.58 -14.17 -3.90
CA THR A 124 -2.59 -14.40 -2.87
C THR A 124 -3.64 -13.31 -2.81
N LEU A 125 -3.26 -12.04 -3.01
CA LEU A 125 -4.13 -10.88 -2.86
C LEU A 125 -4.72 -10.41 -4.18
N VAL A 126 -6.02 -10.05 -4.16
CA VAL A 126 -6.61 -9.18 -5.17
C VAL A 126 -6.46 -7.75 -4.66
N GLU A 127 -5.31 -7.19 -4.89
CA GLU A 127 -4.98 -5.84 -4.46
C GLU A 127 -4.21 -5.15 -5.57
N HIS A 128 -4.68 -3.97 -5.97
CA HIS A 128 -3.88 -3.02 -6.71
C HIS A 128 -3.49 -1.89 -5.77
N MET A 129 -2.21 -1.67 -5.60
CA MET A 129 -1.72 -0.51 -4.86
C MET A 129 -1.28 0.58 -5.82
N THR A 130 -1.90 1.75 -5.71
CA THR A 130 -1.47 2.95 -6.41
C THR A 130 -0.65 3.80 -5.46
N LEU A 131 0.61 4.07 -5.84
CA LEU A 131 1.58 4.81 -5.01
C LEU A 131 1.78 6.21 -5.56
N PHE A 132 1.68 7.18 -4.66
CA PHE A 132 1.86 8.61 -4.95
C PHE A 132 3.11 9.18 -4.28
N CYS A 133 3.58 10.30 -4.79
CA CYS A 133 4.44 11.25 -4.08
C CYS A 133 3.76 12.61 -4.13
N ALA A 134 3.68 13.30 -3.01
CA ALA A 134 3.00 14.60 -2.92
C ALA A 134 3.80 15.58 -2.06
N GLU A 135 3.68 16.88 -2.37
CA GLU A 135 4.25 17.94 -1.53
C GLU A 135 3.41 18.15 -0.27
N ALA A 136 4.07 18.23 0.87
CA ALA A 136 3.44 18.58 2.13
C ALA A 136 2.85 19.99 2.06
N GLY A 137 1.56 20.11 2.33
CA GLY A 137 0.87 21.37 2.54
C GLY A 137 0.90 21.78 4.00
N GLU A 138 -0.21 22.32 4.50
CA GLU A 138 -0.39 22.70 5.89
C GLU A 138 -0.69 21.44 6.73
N GLN A 139 -0.10 21.37 7.93
CA GLN A 139 -0.53 20.40 8.93
C GLN A 139 -1.73 21.01 9.67
N VAL A 140 -2.92 20.49 9.43
CA VAL A 140 -4.18 21.02 9.93
C VAL A 140 -4.68 20.33 11.21
N ASN A 141 -4.13 19.14 11.51
CA ASN A 141 -4.40 18.40 12.73
C ASN A 141 -3.18 17.49 13.07
N PRO A 142 -3.13 16.87 14.26
CA PRO A 142 -1.99 16.02 14.65
C PRO A 142 -1.88 14.70 13.87
N GLY A 143 -2.89 14.30 13.11
CA GLY A 143 -3.01 12.94 12.57
C GLY A 143 -3.33 11.93 13.67
N GLY A 144 -3.08 10.66 13.38
CA GLY A 144 -3.24 9.60 14.38
C GLY A 144 -4.26 8.53 13.99
N GLY A 145 -4.87 8.66 12.82
CA GLY A 145 -5.95 7.81 12.35
C GLY A 145 -7.34 8.39 12.68
N SER A 146 -8.38 7.82 12.07
CA SER A 146 -9.78 8.22 12.27
C SER A 146 -10.60 7.15 13.00
N ASP A 147 -10.17 5.90 12.96
CA ASP A 147 -10.85 4.78 13.56
C ASP A 147 -10.42 4.53 15.02
N ALA A 148 -11.33 4.00 15.83
CA ALA A 148 -11.11 3.83 17.28
C ALA A 148 -10.01 2.79 17.63
N ASP A 149 -9.64 1.95 16.69
CA ASP A 149 -8.61 0.92 16.79
C ASP A 149 -7.29 1.32 16.09
N GLU A 150 -7.22 2.54 15.54
CA GLU A 150 -6.00 3.11 14.98
C GLU A 150 -5.21 3.86 16.05
N ASP A 151 -3.95 3.47 16.22
CA ASP A 151 -2.96 4.16 17.05
C ASP A 151 -1.73 4.44 16.18
N ILE A 152 -1.72 5.60 15.55
CA ILE A 152 -0.74 6.00 14.55
C ILE A 152 0.12 7.13 15.09
N ARG A 153 1.44 6.97 15.02
CA ARG A 153 2.40 8.01 15.32
C ARG A 153 2.93 8.66 14.04
N VAL A 154 2.77 9.98 13.92
CA VAL A 154 3.31 10.74 12.79
C VAL A 154 4.80 11.01 13.01
N LEU A 155 5.60 10.76 12.00
CA LEU A 155 7.05 10.92 12.00
C LEU A 155 7.45 11.96 10.93
N ASP A 156 8.21 12.97 11.33
CA ASP A 156 8.81 13.94 10.42
C ASP A 156 10.33 13.73 10.38
N TRP A 157 10.82 13.04 9.33
CA TRP A 157 12.22 12.65 9.19
C TRP A 157 12.95 13.46 8.12
N SER A 158 14.28 13.66 8.32
CA SER A 158 15.13 14.17 7.24
C SER A 158 15.26 13.13 6.13
N PHE A 159 15.55 13.56 4.90
CA PHE A 159 15.87 12.65 3.80
C PHE A 159 17.03 11.72 4.17
N GLU A 160 18.06 12.24 4.86
CA GLU A 160 19.20 11.46 5.34
C GLU A 160 18.76 10.32 6.26
N THR A 161 17.93 10.63 7.28
CA THR A 161 17.39 9.63 8.22
C THR A 161 16.55 8.59 7.49
N PHE A 162 15.67 9.03 6.59
CA PHE A 162 14.79 8.15 5.83
C PHE A 162 15.54 7.19 4.92
N PHE A 163 16.49 7.72 4.13
CA PHE A 163 17.29 6.88 3.25
C PHE A 163 18.21 5.94 4.02
N GLY A 164 18.82 6.42 5.12
CA GLY A 164 19.63 5.58 6.00
C GLY A 164 18.82 4.44 6.60
N ALA A 165 17.59 4.69 7.02
CA ALA A 165 16.70 3.65 7.56
C ALA A 165 16.30 2.59 6.52
N ILE A 166 16.18 2.97 5.25
CA ILE A 166 15.98 2.00 4.14
C ILE A 166 17.25 1.18 3.92
N ASP A 167 18.40 1.84 3.84
CA ASP A 167 19.68 1.18 3.55
C ASP A 167 20.11 0.22 4.68
N ASP A 168 19.81 0.58 5.93
CA ASP A 168 20.05 -0.24 7.13
C ASP A 168 19.03 -1.38 7.31
N GLY A 169 17.97 -1.44 6.49
CA GLY A 169 16.88 -2.43 6.63
C GLY A 169 15.97 -2.20 7.85
N LYS A 170 15.93 -0.99 8.41
CA LYS A 170 15.00 -0.62 9.48
C LYS A 170 13.59 -0.37 8.94
N ILE A 171 13.47 0.15 7.73
CA ILE A 171 12.22 0.20 6.99
C ILE A 171 12.11 -1.09 6.18
N VAL A 172 11.11 -1.91 6.51
CA VAL A 172 10.85 -3.21 5.90
C VAL A 172 9.58 -3.24 5.06
N ASP A 173 8.76 -2.19 5.15
CA ASP A 173 7.54 -2.07 4.36
C ASP A 173 7.84 -1.77 2.87
N GLY A 174 7.35 -2.66 1.99
CA GLY A 174 7.69 -2.61 0.57
C GLY A 174 7.23 -1.35 -0.15
N LYS A 175 6.03 -0.83 0.15
CA LYS A 175 5.52 0.42 -0.48
C LYS A 175 6.38 1.63 -0.09
N THR A 176 6.84 1.67 1.15
CA THR A 176 7.71 2.72 1.69
C THR A 176 9.09 2.68 1.06
N ILE A 177 9.67 1.47 0.90
CA ILE A 177 10.95 1.27 0.21
C ILE A 177 10.86 1.74 -1.25
N ILE A 178 9.78 1.36 -1.97
CA ILE A 178 9.57 1.77 -3.37
C ILE A 178 9.46 3.30 -3.48
N ALA A 179 8.68 3.94 -2.59
CA ALA A 179 8.55 5.40 -2.57
C ALA A 179 9.87 6.09 -2.28
N GLY A 180 10.66 5.57 -1.33
CA GLY A 180 11.97 6.10 -0.98
C GLY A 180 12.99 5.97 -2.12
N GLN A 181 13.03 4.83 -2.79
CA GLN A 181 13.91 4.64 -3.95
C GLN A 181 13.52 5.57 -5.11
N TRP A 182 12.22 5.76 -5.35
CA TRP A 182 11.75 6.71 -6.34
C TRP A 182 12.16 8.16 -5.97
N LEU A 183 11.96 8.57 -4.71
CA LEU A 183 12.35 9.90 -4.24
C LEU A 183 13.85 10.13 -4.44
N ARG A 184 14.68 9.16 -4.06
CA ARG A 184 16.16 9.25 -4.21
C ARG A 184 16.60 9.51 -5.66
N GLN A 185 15.90 8.91 -6.62
CA GLN A 185 16.17 9.09 -8.05
C GLN A 185 15.63 10.42 -8.61
N ASN A 186 14.73 11.10 -7.89
CA ASN A 186 14.02 12.30 -8.32
C ASN A 186 14.24 13.49 -7.36
N LEU A 187 15.42 13.58 -6.76
CA LEU A 187 15.80 14.67 -5.84
C LEU A 187 16.22 15.98 -6.54
N THR A 188 16.20 16.02 -7.87
CA THR A 188 16.59 17.21 -8.65
C THR A 188 15.58 18.33 -8.54
#